data_e8396b0b5a3ab3f642d90f8c9d9aae9f
#
_entry.id   e8396b0b5a3ab3f642d90f8c9d9aae9f
#
_cell.length_a   1.000
_cell.length_b   1.000
_cell.length_c   1.000
_cell.angle_alpha   90.00
_cell.angle_beta   90.00
_cell.angle_gamma   90.00
#
_symmetry.space_group_name_H-M   'P 1'
#
loop_
_entity.id
_entity.type
_entity.pdbx_description
1 polymer ?
#
loop_
_entity_poly.entity_id
_entity_poly.type
_entity_poly.pdbx_seq_one_letter_code
_entity_poly.pdbx_strand_id
1 'polypeptide(L)'
;MIRYLIDSDCAVYAMAAQFAALGERLSACSPGEIAISAISYAEVALGSELGKPPPGKVLEAFIKAIPILPFDEAAARAYAQLPFKRARFDRLLAAHALSIEATVITNNEADFVDVPGLKFENWTE
;
A
#
# COMPACT_ATOMS: atom_id res chain seq x y z
N MET A 1 -6.71 9.26 11.76
CA MET A 1 -7.29 8.02 11.20
C MET A 1 -6.74 7.76 9.82
N ILE A 2 -6.23 6.57 9.59
CA ILE A 2 -5.68 6.20 8.27
C ILE A 2 -6.83 6.03 7.28
N ARG A 3 -6.76 6.75 6.18
CA ARG A 3 -7.74 6.69 5.09
C ARG A 3 -7.23 5.93 3.88
N TYR A 4 -5.90 5.86 3.71
CA TYR A 4 -5.28 5.30 2.52
C TYR A 4 -4.16 4.35 2.89
N LEU A 5 -4.09 3.21 2.18
CA LEU A 5 -2.93 2.31 2.21
C LEU A 5 -2.30 2.32 0.83
N ILE A 6 -1.05 2.72 0.74
CA ILE A 6 -0.32 2.76 -0.53
C ILE A 6 0.24 1.37 -0.83
N ASP A 7 0.09 0.90 -2.07
CA ASP A 7 0.65 -0.40 -2.45
C ASP A 7 2.16 -0.28 -2.72
N SER A 8 2.82 -1.44 -2.86
CA SER A 8 4.28 -1.50 -2.99
C SER A 8 4.78 -0.76 -4.23
N ASP A 9 4.14 -0.94 -5.38
CA ASP A 9 4.57 -0.30 -6.62
C ASP A 9 4.43 1.22 -6.52
N CYS A 10 3.30 1.71 -6.02
CA CYS A 10 3.09 3.15 -5.85
C CYS A 10 4.06 3.74 -4.84
N ALA A 11 4.42 3.01 -3.78
CA ALA A 11 5.44 3.46 -2.84
C ALA A 11 6.79 3.65 -3.54
N VAL A 12 7.19 2.68 -4.36
CA VAL A 12 8.44 2.77 -5.12
C VAL A 12 8.39 3.95 -6.10
N TYR A 13 7.28 4.13 -6.80
CA TYR A 13 7.11 5.26 -7.73
C TYR A 13 7.20 6.60 -6.99
N ALA A 14 6.59 6.68 -5.81
CA ALA A 14 6.63 7.91 -5.00
C ALA A 14 8.05 8.25 -4.57
N MET A 15 8.81 7.25 -4.11
CA MET A 15 10.19 7.44 -3.69
C MET A 15 11.10 7.83 -4.85
N ALA A 16 10.77 7.39 -6.08
CA ALA A 16 11.52 7.75 -7.28
C ALA A 16 11.03 9.05 -7.93
N ALA A 17 10.00 9.69 -7.37
CA ALA A 17 9.35 10.87 -7.95
C ALA A 17 8.91 10.64 -9.40
N GLN A 18 8.39 9.46 -9.69
CA GLN A 18 8.16 9.01 -11.06
C GLN A 18 6.88 9.58 -11.68
N PHE A 19 5.84 9.80 -10.87
CA PHE A 19 4.57 10.35 -11.34
C PHE A 19 4.25 11.63 -10.58
N ALA A 20 4.19 12.75 -11.30
CA ALA A 20 3.90 14.05 -10.67
C ALA A 20 2.55 14.05 -9.94
N ALA A 21 1.53 13.45 -10.55
CA ALA A 21 0.20 13.37 -9.95
C ALA A 21 0.22 12.64 -8.61
N LEU A 22 0.95 11.52 -8.53
CA LEU A 22 1.09 10.76 -7.28
C LEU A 22 1.74 11.61 -6.19
N GLY A 23 2.84 12.29 -6.53
CA GLY A 23 3.52 13.16 -5.58
C GLY A 23 2.62 14.29 -5.06
N GLU A 24 1.84 14.90 -5.94
CA GLU A 24 0.90 15.97 -5.58
C GLU A 24 -0.18 15.46 -4.62
N ARG A 25 -0.76 14.29 -4.91
CA ARG A 25 -1.79 13.70 -4.05
C ARG A 25 -1.23 13.32 -2.68
N LEU A 26 -0.03 12.75 -2.64
CA LEU A 26 0.62 12.41 -1.38
C LEU A 26 0.93 13.66 -0.56
N SER A 27 1.42 14.73 -1.20
CA SER A 27 1.71 15.98 -0.52
C SER A 27 0.47 16.64 0.05
N ALA A 28 -0.69 16.39 -0.53
CA ALA A 28 -1.96 16.93 -0.06
C ALA A 28 -2.53 16.18 1.14
N CYS A 29 -2.01 15.00 1.45
CA CYS A 29 -2.44 14.23 2.62
C CYS A 29 -1.89 14.84 3.89
N SER A 30 -2.70 14.87 4.95
CA SER A 30 -2.26 15.27 6.28
C SER A 30 -1.51 14.11 6.94
N PRO A 31 -0.57 14.39 7.86
CA PRO A 31 0.05 13.33 8.65
C PRO A 31 -1.01 12.46 9.31
N GLY A 32 -0.86 11.13 9.21
CA GLY A 32 -1.81 10.19 9.77
C GLY A 32 -2.94 9.79 8.85
N GLU A 33 -3.05 10.37 7.65
CA GLU A 33 -4.05 9.95 6.66
C GLU A 33 -3.62 8.76 5.83
N ILE A 34 -2.32 8.59 5.60
CA ILE A 34 -1.80 7.56 4.72
C ILE A 34 -0.74 6.73 5.42
N ALA A 35 -0.74 5.44 5.15
CA ALA A 35 0.22 4.50 5.70
C ALA A 35 0.57 3.45 4.66
N ILE A 36 1.58 2.65 4.96
CA ILE A 36 1.93 1.47 4.17
C ILE A 36 1.69 0.23 5.03
N SER A 37 0.99 -0.77 4.47
CA SER A 37 0.81 -2.05 5.16
C SER A 37 2.17 -2.74 5.33
N ALA A 38 2.34 -3.46 6.43
CA ALA A 38 3.52 -4.32 6.62
C ALA A 38 3.69 -5.30 5.44
N ILE A 39 2.60 -5.72 4.81
CA ILE A 39 2.63 -6.58 3.62
C ILE A 39 3.34 -5.87 2.46
N SER A 40 2.92 -4.65 2.14
CA SER A 40 3.52 -3.88 1.05
C SER A 40 4.94 -3.46 1.38
N TYR A 41 5.19 -3.10 2.65
CA TYR A 41 6.53 -2.77 3.11
C TYR A 41 7.49 -3.95 2.91
N ALA A 42 7.04 -5.17 3.20
CA ALA A 42 7.86 -6.38 3.02
C ALA A 42 8.32 -6.52 1.57
N GLU A 43 7.42 -6.26 0.61
CA GLU A 43 7.78 -6.32 -0.81
C GLU A 43 8.83 -5.27 -1.18
N VAL A 44 8.64 -4.04 -0.71
CA VAL A 44 9.57 -2.94 -0.99
C VAL A 44 10.93 -3.21 -0.34
N ALA A 45 10.92 -3.64 0.92
CA ALA A 45 12.14 -3.94 1.67
C ALA A 45 12.95 -5.07 1.01
N LEU A 46 12.26 -6.11 0.54
CA LEU A 46 12.92 -7.19 -0.17
C LEU A 46 13.62 -6.66 -1.43
N GLY A 47 12.94 -5.80 -2.18
CA GLY A 47 13.54 -5.18 -3.37
C GLY A 47 14.81 -4.42 -3.02
N SER A 48 14.77 -3.62 -1.97
CA SER A 48 15.94 -2.85 -1.50
C SER A 48 17.10 -3.75 -1.11
N GLU A 49 16.83 -4.84 -0.39
CA GLU A 49 17.85 -5.83 0.00
C GLU A 49 18.49 -6.50 -1.21
N LEU A 50 17.73 -6.67 -2.30
CA LEU A 50 18.23 -7.26 -3.54
C LEU A 50 18.91 -6.24 -4.46
N GLY A 51 19.12 -5.03 -3.98
CA GLY A 51 19.79 -3.98 -4.76
C GLY A 51 18.89 -3.23 -5.73
N LYS A 52 17.57 -3.45 -5.65
CA LYS A 52 16.60 -2.72 -6.47
C LYS A 52 16.20 -1.41 -5.77
N PRO A 53 15.71 -0.40 -6.53
CA PRO A 53 15.17 0.80 -5.89
C PRO A 53 13.98 0.44 -4.96
N PRO A 54 13.79 1.15 -3.87
CA PRO A 54 14.55 2.32 -3.43
C PRO A 54 15.81 1.96 -2.64
N PRO A 55 16.80 2.89 -2.60
CA PRO A 55 17.91 2.74 -1.66
C PRO A 55 17.40 2.74 -0.22
N GLY A 56 18.10 2.03 0.66
CA GLY A 56 17.66 1.88 2.05
C GLY A 56 17.42 3.21 2.78
N LYS A 57 18.27 4.21 2.55
CA LYS A 57 18.09 5.53 3.18
C LYS A 57 16.82 6.25 2.72
N VAL A 58 16.47 6.08 1.46
CA VAL A 58 15.24 6.66 0.90
C VAL A 58 14.03 5.97 1.52
N LEU A 59 14.08 4.65 1.65
CA LEU A 59 13.01 3.89 2.28
C LEU A 59 12.83 4.29 3.75
N GLU A 60 13.93 4.46 4.49
CA GLU A 60 13.87 4.90 5.89
C GLU A 60 13.18 6.26 6.03
N ALA A 61 13.50 7.20 5.15
CA ALA A 61 12.85 8.51 5.16
C ALA A 61 11.36 8.41 4.83
N PHE A 62 11.02 7.55 3.87
CA PHE A 62 9.64 7.36 3.43
C PHE A 62 8.75 6.86 4.58
N ILE A 63 9.20 5.85 5.34
CA ILE A 63 8.39 5.28 6.42
C ILE A 63 8.27 6.17 7.64
N LYS A 64 9.12 7.20 7.76
CA LYS A 64 8.94 8.23 8.80
C LYS A 64 7.73 9.10 8.50
N ALA A 65 7.48 9.40 7.22
CA ALA A 65 6.35 10.20 6.79
C ALA A 65 5.09 9.35 6.57
N ILE A 66 5.26 8.13 6.08
CA ILE A 66 4.17 7.20 5.78
C ILE A 66 4.43 5.93 6.59
N PRO A 67 3.86 5.84 7.80
CA PRO A 67 4.24 4.78 8.74
C PRO A 67 3.76 3.40 8.30
N ILE A 68 4.47 2.38 8.78
CA ILE A 68 4.10 0.98 8.56
C ILE A 68 2.98 0.61 9.53
N LEU A 69 1.89 0.04 9.02
CA LEU A 69 0.83 -0.53 9.85
C LEU A 69 1.02 -2.05 9.94
N PRO A 70 1.01 -2.61 11.16
CA PRO A 70 1.11 -4.07 11.31
C PRO A 70 -0.13 -4.76 10.74
N PHE A 71 0.11 -5.92 10.13
CA PHE A 71 -0.97 -6.78 9.65
C PHE A 71 -1.45 -7.60 10.85
N ASP A 72 -2.54 -7.17 11.46
CA ASP A 72 -3.02 -7.68 12.73
C ASP A 72 -4.09 -8.77 12.57
N GLU A 73 -4.67 -9.17 13.70
CA GLU A 73 -5.72 -10.20 13.72
C GLU A 73 -6.94 -9.77 12.90
N ALA A 74 -7.35 -8.52 12.98
CA ALA A 74 -8.50 -8.02 12.22
C ALA A 74 -8.25 -8.12 10.72
N ALA A 75 -7.05 -7.78 10.28
CA ALA A 75 -6.65 -7.92 8.87
C ALA A 75 -6.64 -9.39 8.44
N ALA A 76 -6.13 -10.27 9.29
CA ALA A 76 -6.11 -11.71 9.01
C ALA A 76 -7.53 -12.29 8.91
N ARG A 77 -8.44 -11.86 9.78
CA ARG A 77 -9.83 -12.30 9.71
C ARG A 77 -10.52 -11.82 8.45
N ALA A 78 -10.25 -10.58 8.04
CA ALA A 78 -10.79 -10.04 6.79
C ALA A 78 -10.32 -10.88 5.60
N TYR A 79 -9.04 -11.26 5.60
CA TYR A 79 -8.49 -12.12 4.55
C TYR A 79 -9.22 -13.46 4.47
N ALA A 80 -9.49 -14.06 5.63
CA ALA A 80 -10.16 -15.37 5.71
C ALA A 80 -11.58 -15.33 5.14
N GLN A 81 -12.21 -14.16 5.10
CA GLN A 81 -13.56 -13.99 4.57
C GLN A 81 -13.61 -13.70 3.07
N LEU A 82 -12.47 -13.44 2.44
CA LEU A 82 -12.45 -13.18 1.01
C LEU A 82 -12.69 -14.45 0.22
N PRO A 83 -13.37 -14.37 -0.95
CA PRO A 83 -13.51 -15.52 -1.82
C PRO A 83 -12.14 -16.08 -2.17
N PHE A 84 -12.00 -17.41 -2.07
CA PHE A 84 -10.73 -18.03 -2.36
C PHE A 84 -10.35 -17.83 -3.82
N LYS A 85 -9.16 -17.32 -4.03
CA LYS A 85 -8.49 -17.26 -5.32
C LYS A 85 -7.03 -17.58 -5.04
N ARG A 86 -6.15 -17.34 -6.00
CA ARG A 86 -4.73 -17.53 -5.76
C ARG A 86 -4.26 -16.61 -4.62
N ALA A 87 -3.57 -17.18 -3.64
CA ALA A 87 -2.97 -16.38 -2.57
C ALA A 87 -1.92 -15.43 -3.16
N ARG A 88 -2.05 -14.14 -2.84
CA ARG A 88 -1.15 -13.08 -3.32
C ARG A 88 -1.02 -12.01 -2.26
N PHE A 89 0.07 -11.26 -2.33
CA PHE A 89 0.24 -10.11 -1.46
C PHE A 89 -0.87 -9.06 -1.67
N ASP A 90 -1.36 -8.90 -2.91
CA ASP A 90 -2.45 -7.96 -3.20
C ASP A 90 -3.71 -8.29 -2.40
N ARG A 91 -4.02 -9.57 -2.23
CA ARG A 91 -5.20 -9.97 -1.46
C ARG A 91 -5.00 -9.75 0.03
N LEU A 92 -3.79 -9.93 0.53
CA LEU A 92 -3.46 -9.60 1.92
C LEU A 92 -3.57 -8.09 2.14
N LEU A 93 -3.07 -7.29 1.20
CA LEU A 93 -3.22 -5.84 1.27
C LEU A 93 -4.68 -5.43 1.22
N ALA A 94 -5.47 -6.02 0.33
CA ALA A 94 -6.90 -5.75 0.23
C ALA A 94 -7.62 -6.04 1.55
N ALA A 95 -7.31 -7.18 2.17
CA ALA A 95 -7.90 -7.55 3.47
C ALA A 95 -7.52 -6.56 4.56
N HIS A 96 -6.26 -6.10 4.56
CA HIS A 96 -5.80 -5.11 5.52
C HIS A 96 -6.60 -3.81 5.37
N ALA A 97 -6.74 -3.33 4.13
CA ALA A 97 -7.51 -2.12 3.85
C ALA A 97 -8.98 -2.26 4.29
N LEU A 98 -9.60 -3.39 3.99
CA LEU A 98 -10.98 -3.65 4.41
C LEU A 98 -11.13 -3.62 5.93
N SER A 99 -10.15 -4.17 6.67
CA SER A 99 -10.22 -4.25 8.13
C SER A 99 -10.19 -2.87 8.80
N ILE A 100 -9.64 -1.86 8.14
CA ILE A 100 -9.56 -0.49 8.67
C ILE A 100 -10.37 0.50 7.83
N GLU A 101 -11.17 0.01 6.90
CA GLU A 101 -12.01 0.82 6.01
C GLU A 101 -11.21 1.87 5.23
N ALA A 102 -10.00 1.50 4.80
CA ALA A 102 -9.13 2.37 4.03
C ALA A 102 -9.25 2.10 2.53
N THR A 103 -8.84 3.10 1.73
CA THR A 103 -8.76 2.99 0.28
C THR A 103 -7.34 2.59 -0.11
N VAL A 104 -7.20 1.61 -1.00
CA VAL A 104 -5.89 1.20 -1.52
C VAL A 104 -5.48 2.17 -2.64
N ILE A 105 -4.26 2.67 -2.58
CA ILE A 105 -3.68 3.50 -3.63
C ILE A 105 -2.79 2.61 -4.49
N THR A 106 -3.19 2.41 -5.74
CA THR A 106 -2.55 1.45 -6.66
C THR A 106 -2.64 1.94 -8.10
N ASN A 107 -1.70 1.53 -8.94
CA ASN A 107 -1.84 1.69 -10.38
C ASN A 107 -2.21 0.38 -11.08
N ASN A 108 -2.40 -0.70 -10.32
CA ASN A 108 -2.80 -2.02 -10.82
C ASN A 108 -4.23 -2.33 -10.43
N GLU A 109 -5.17 -1.48 -10.88
CA GLU A 109 -6.57 -1.57 -10.46
C GLU A 109 -7.18 -2.94 -10.74
N ALA A 110 -6.76 -3.58 -11.84
CA ALA A 110 -7.27 -4.91 -12.20
C ALA A 110 -7.03 -5.98 -11.11
N ASP A 111 -6.01 -5.80 -10.27
CA ASP A 111 -5.70 -6.74 -9.20
C ASP A 111 -6.67 -6.62 -8.02
N PHE A 112 -7.48 -5.55 -7.98
CA PHE A 112 -8.35 -5.26 -6.82
C PHE A 112 -9.84 -5.22 -7.16
N VAL A 113 -10.20 -5.19 -8.45
CA VAL A 113 -11.62 -5.02 -8.86
C VAL A 113 -12.53 -6.15 -8.38
N ASP A 114 -11.97 -7.34 -8.15
CA ASP A 114 -12.75 -8.51 -7.76
C ASP A 114 -12.86 -8.71 -6.24
N VAL A 115 -12.35 -7.76 -5.45
CA VAL A 115 -12.43 -7.85 -3.99
C VAL A 115 -13.69 -7.13 -3.53
N PRO A 116 -14.67 -7.88 -2.96
CA PRO A 116 -15.94 -7.27 -2.56
C PRO A 116 -15.75 -6.16 -1.52
N GLY A 117 -16.36 -5.01 -1.76
CA GLY A 117 -16.38 -3.90 -0.80
C GLY A 117 -15.11 -3.08 -0.71
N LEU A 118 -14.07 -3.45 -1.45
CA LEU A 118 -12.80 -2.71 -1.41
C LEU A 118 -12.90 -1.42 -2.22
N LYS A 119 -12.38 -0.33 -1.66
CA LYS A 119 -12.17 0.94 -2.37
C LYS A 119 -10.72 1.03 -2.80
N PHE A 120 -10.50 1.47 -4.02
CA PHE A 120 -9.14 1.70 -4.53
C PHE A 120 -9.14 2.89 -5.48
N GLU A 121 -8.01 3.57 -5.58
CA GLU A 121 -7.83 4.74 -6.43
C GLU A 121 -6.45 4.69 -7.09
N ASN A 122 -6.38 5.20 -8.32
CA ASN A 122 -5.13 5.33 -9.04
C ASN A 122 -4.70 6.81 -9.02
N TRP A 123 -3.62 7.11 -8.30
CA TRP A 123 -3.10 8.46 -8.17
C TRP A 123 -1.96 8.75 -9.14
N THR A 124 -1.62 7.80 -10.03
CA THR A 124 -0.56 8.02 -11.03
C THR A 124 -1.04 8.79 -12.26
N GLU A 125 -2.34 8.96 -12.39
CA GLU A 125 -2.97 9.67 -13.51
C GLU A 125 -3.41 11.07 -13.16
#